data_a987499f37b79c24cde9fbf931870b0e
#
_entry.id   a987499f37b79c24cde9fbf931870b0e
#
_cell.length_a   1.000
_cell.length_b   1.000
_cell.length_c   1.000
_cell.angle_alpha   90.00
_cell.angle_beta   90.00
_cell.angle_gamma   90.00
#
_symmetry.space_group_name_H-M   'P 1'
#
loop_
_entity.id
_entity.type
_entity.pdbx_description
1 polymer ?
#
loop_
_entity_poly.entity_id
_entity_poly.type
_entity_poly.pdbx_seq_one_letter_code
_entity_poly.pdbx_strand_id
1 'polypeptide(L)'
;MSKADLTKKAQEVAAMFDGVAKNYDKANDLLSFGSARIWRKQVAKAVDPQSGQTILDLAAGTGASSVAFLKPGVKVVAADFSNGMLEQGRRRHPEIEFVFADATNLPFLEAEFDTVTISFGLRNVENTELALSEMLRVLKPGGKLVVCEFSAIPNKFLHSMYRFYLKNLLPKISALVSKTPEAYSYLAESIDAWPKQAELAKLIEKVGYQSVGFRNQTLGIVAIHTGYKPQKAN
;
A
#
# COMPACT_ATOMS: atom_id res chain seq x y z
N MET A 1 -26.91 7.81 8.55
CA MET A 1 -25.55 7.31 8.51
C MET A 1 -25.12 7.23 7.06
N SER A 2 -24.28 8.16 6.61
CA SER A 2 -23.72 8.12 5.25
C SER A 2 -22.90 6.86 5.12
N LYS A 3 -23.27 5.94 4.23
CA LYS A 3 -22.33 4.92 3.74
C LYS A 3 -21.18 5.71 3.16
N ALA A 4 -19.95 5.47 3.62
CA ALA A 4 -18.78 6.03 2.96
C ALA A 4 -18.92 5.69 1.48
N ASP A 5 -18.93 6.72 0.64
CA ASP A 5 -19.07 6.52 -0.79
C ASP A 5 -17.79 5.85 -1.29
N LEU A 6 -17.87 4.54 -1.50
CA LEU A 6 -16.76 3.72 -1.99
C LEU A 6 -16.37 4.04 -3.44
N THR A 7 -16.94 5.10 -4.05
CA THR A 7 -16.50 5.61 -5.36
C THR A 7 -15.04 6.03 -5.37
N LYS A 8 -14.42 6.14 -4.15
CA LYS A 8 -12.96 6.34 -3.98
C LYS A 8 -12.41 7.51 -4.79
N LYS A 9 -13.13 8.64 -4.82
CA LYS A 9 -12.63 9.81 -5.52
C LYS A 9 -11.25 10.16 -4.98
N ALA A 10 -10.24 10.10 -5.84
CA ALA A 10 -8.83 10.25 -5.46
C ALA A 10 -8.58 11.52 -4.63
N GLN A 11 -9.26 12.62 -4.97
CA GLN A 11 -9.14 13.90 -4.28
C GLN A 11 -9.71 13.87 -2.84
N GLU A 12 -10.81 13.17 -2.59
CA GLU A 12 -11.41 13.04 -1.26
C GLU A 12 -10.53 12.17 -0.35
N VAL A 13 -9.97 11.10 -0.93
CA VAL A 13 -9.00 10.23 -0.25
C VAL A 13 -7.73 11.01 0.10
N ALA A 14 -7.18 11.78 -0.83
CA ALA A 14 -6.00 12.62 -0.60
C ALA A 14 -6.25 13.64 0.52
N ALA A 15 -7.37 14.37 0.48
CA ALA A 15 -7.72 15.36 1.50
C ALA A 15 -7.85 14.72 2.90
N MET A 16 -8.39 13.51 2.99
CA MET A 16 -8.46 12.76 4.24
C MET A 16 -7.06 12.45 4.78
N PHE A 17 -6.14 12.00 3.93
CA PHE A 17 -4.75 11.68 4.32
C PHE A 17 -3.94 12.94 4.65
N ASP A 18 -4.14 14.05 3.94
CA ASP A 18 -3.53 15.35 4.26
C ASP A 18 -3.85 15.79 5.70
N GLY A 19 -5.11 15.60 6.12
CA GLY A 19 -5.58 15.95 7.48
C GLY A 19 -4.89 15.16 8.60
N VAL A 20 -4.40 13.96 8.35
CA VAL A 20 -3.80 13.08 9.35
C VAL A 20 -2.27 12.95 9.25
N ALA A 21 -1.63 13.52 8.23
CA ALA A 21 -0.23 13.30 7.86
C ALA A 21 0.77 13.46 9.02
N LYS A 22 0.59 14.46 9.89
CA LYS A 22 1.51 14.74 11.02
C LYS A 22 1.67 13.58 12.01
N ASN A 23 0.57 12.87 12.32
CA ASN A 23 0.52 11.83 13.35
C ASN A 23 0.26 10.45 12.77
N TYR A 24 0.20 10.32 11.44
CA TYR A 24 -0.20 9.11 10.72
C TYR A 24 0.54 7.86 11.17
N ASP A 25 1.88 7.93 11.21
CA ASP A 25 2.70 6.76 11.57
C ASP A 25 2.49 6.32 13.01
N LYS A 26 2.38 7.29 13.95
CA LYS A 26 2.14 7.00 15.37
C LYS A 26 0.75 6.39 15.59
N ALA A 27 -0.27 6.94 14.91
CA ALA A 27 -1.62 6.42 14.98
C ALA A 27 -1.70 4.99 14.41
N ASN A 28 -1.08 4.72 13.27
CA ASN A 28 -1.03 3.38 12.69
C ASN A 28 -0.28 2.38 13.58
N ASP A 29 0.86 2.74 14.15
CA ASP A 29 1.60 1.88 15.07
C ASP A 29 0.75 1.53 16.31
N LEU A 30 0.05 2.52 16.89
CA LEU A 30 -0.82 2.31 18.04
C LEU A 30 -2.02 1.42 17.71
N LEU A 31 -2.77 1.77 16.66
CA LEU A 31 -4.01 1.07 16.28
C LEU A 31 -3.77 -0.33 15.70
N SER A 32 -2.58 -0.58 15.16
CA SER A 32 -2.16 -1.92 14.73
C SER A 32 -1.49 -2.73 15.84
N PHE A 33 -1.44 -2.22 17.08
CA PHE A 33 -0.69 -2.83 18.18
C PHE A 33 0.76 -3.16 17.78
N GLY A 34 1.41 -2.24 17.03
CA GLY A 34 2.78 -2.40 16.55
C GLY A 34 2.95 -3.34 15.34
N SER A 35 1.88 -4.00 14.87
CA SER A 35 1.96 -4.91 13.71
C SER A 35 2.42 -4.21 12.43
N ALA A 36 2.15 -2.92 12.27
CA ALA A 36 2.60 -2.13 11.13
C ALA A 36 4.12 -2.19 10.93
N ARG A 37 4.90 -2.22 12.02
CA ARG A 37 6.37 -2.35 11.96
C ARG A 37 6.81 -3.73 11.48
N ILE A 38 6.08 -4.78 11.88
CA ILE A 38 6.33 -6.15 11.44
C ILE A 38 6.04 -6.25 9.94
N TRP A 39 4.89 -5.71 9.49
CA TRP A 39 4.51 -5.73 8.08
C TRP A 39 5.52 -4.98 7.20
N ARG A 40 5.98 -3.79 7.61
CA ARG A 40 7.05 -3.06 6.90
C ARG A 40 8.33 -3.89 6.74
N LYS A 41 8.76 -4.60 7.79
CA LYS A 41 9.92 -5.52 7.71
C LYS A 41 9.68 -6.66 6.73
N GLN A 42 8.46 -7.22 6.70
CA GLN A 42 8.13 -8.30 5.77
C GLN A 42 8.03 -7.79 4.32
N VAL A 43 7.53 -6.57 4.10
CA VAL A 43 7.56 -5.92 2.79
C VAL A 43 8.99 -5.70 2.33
N ALA A 44 9.86 -5.12 3.17
CA ALA A 44 11.27 -4.93 2.85
C ALA A 44 11.97 -6.26 2.48
N LYS A 45 11.62 -7.35 3.19
CA LYS A 45 12.11 -8.69 2.86
C LYS A 45 11.55 -9.21 1.53
N ALA A 46 10.30 -8.89 1.18
CA ALA A 46 9.70 -9.29 -0.09
C ALA A 46 10.25 -8.48 -1.27
N VAL A 47 10.50 -7.19 -1.07
CA VAL A 47 11.17 -6.30 -2.04
C VAL A 47 12.61 -6.78 -2.27
N ASP A 48 13.33 -7.10 -1.20
CA ASP A 48 14.72 -7.58 -1.21
C ASP A 48 15.66 -6.68 -2.04
N PRO A 49 15.85 -5.41 -1.62
CA PRO A 49 16.62 -4.42 -2.37
C PRO A 49 18.07 -4.88 -2.64
N GLN A 50 18.52 -4.83 -3.90
CA GLN A 50 19.88 -5.14 -4.32
C GLN A 50 20.58 -3.90 -4.86
N SER A 51 21.90 -3.80 -4.66
CA SER A 51 22.70 -2.70 -5.21
C SER A 51 22.52 -2.56 -6.72
N GLY A 52 22.40 -1.34 -7.21
CA GLY A 52 22.15 -1.00 -8.61
C GLY A 52 20.67 -0.93 -8.98
N GLN A 53 19.76 -1.33 -8.10
CA GLN A 53 18.32 -1.28 -8.37
C GLN A 53 17.71 0.10 -8.12
N THR A 54 16.67 0.41 -8.90
CA THR A 54 15.73 1.52 -8.68
C THR A 54 14.38 0.97 -8.26
N ILE A 55 13.89 1.40 -7.10
CA ILE A 55 12.63 0.94 -6.49
C ILE A 55 11.64 2.10 -6.46
N LEU A 56 10.42 1.85 -6.94
CA LEU A 56 9.29 2.75 -6.79
C LEU A 56 8.41 2.26 -5.64
N ASP A 57 8.21 3.10 -4.63
CA ASP A 57 7.25 2.89 -3.54
C ASP A 57 6.03 3.80 -3.78
N LEU A 58 4.89 3.21 -4.14
CA LEU A 58 3.64 3.91 -4.40
C LEU A 58 2.77 3.96 -3.14
N ALA A 59 1.99 5.03 -3.00
CA ALA A 59 1.27 5.36 -1.78
C ALA A 59 2.21 5.33 -0.56
N ALA A 60 3.40 5.90 -0.76
CA ALA A 60 4.49 5.87 0.20
C ALA A 60 4.20 6.67 1.47
N GLY A 61 3.22 7.56 1.41
CA GLY A 61 2.86 8.44 2.52
C GLY A 61 4.04 9.28 2.97
N THR A 62 4.40 9.17 4.23
CA THR A 62 5.54 9.87 4.83
C THR A 62 6.90 9.20 4.57
N GLY A 63 6.95 8.14 3.76
CA GLY A 63 8.18 7.40 3.45
C GLY A 63 8.60 6.35 4.48
N ALA A 64 7.76 6.06 5.47
CA ALA A 64 8.10 5.12 6.54
C ALA A 64 8.43 3.69 6.05
N SER A 65 7.85 3.26 4.92
CA SER A 65 8.19 1.99 4.24
C SER A 65 9.41 2.17 3.35
N SER A 66 9.48 3.27 2.63
CA SER A 66 10.57 3.58 1.66
C SER A 66 11.96 3.55 2.30
N VAL A 67 12.07 4.07 3.54
CA VAL A 67 13.33 4.01 4.33
C VAL A 67 13.86 2.59 4.50
N ALA A 68 12.96 1.61 4.64
CA ALA A 68 13.36 0.22 4.82
C ALA A 68 13.98 -0.41 3.56
N PHE A 69 13.87 0.25 2.41
CA PHE A 69 14.47 -0.18 1.14
C PHE A 69 15.85 0.44 0.88
N LEU A 70 16.23 1.46 1.66
CA LEU A 70 17.52 2.11 1.51
C LEU A 70 18.66 1.14 1.85
N LYS A 71 19.52 0.91 0.86
CA LYS A 71 20.77 0.17 0.96
C LYS A 71 21.83 0.84 0.08
N PRO A 72 23.11 0.61 0.32
CA PRO A 72 24.17 1.12 -0.57
C PRO A 72 23.92 0.73 -2.03
N GLY A 73 23.90 1.74 -2.91
CA GLY A 73 23.67 1.53 -4.35
C GLY A 73 22.21 1.31 -4.76
N VAL A 74 21.24 1.42 -3.86
CA VAL A 74 19.80 1.38 -4.19
C VAL A 74 19.25 2.78 -4.32
N LYS A 75 18.55 3.07 -5.42
CA LYS A 75 17.75 4.30 -5.58
C LYS A 75 16.30 4.00 -5.17
N VAL A 76 15.73 4.82 -4.30
CA VAL A 76 14.31 4.73 -3.89
C VAL A 76 13.58 6.00 -4.30
N VAL A 77 12.47 5.83 -5.04
CA VAL A 77 11.52 6.88 -5.38
C VAL A 77 10.23 6.60 -4.63
N ALA A 78 9.83 7.52 -3.76
CA ALA A 78 8.61 7.47 -2.99
C ALA A 78 7.55 8.32 -3.67
N ALA A 79 6.43 7.74 -4.08
CA ALA A 79 5.38 8.46 -4.78
C ALA A 79 4.05 8.36 -4.05
N ASP A 80 3.33 9.48 -3.95
CA ASP A 80 2.02 9.54 -3.30
C ASP A 80 1.12 10.58 -3.96
N PHE A 81 -0.18 10.43 -3.81
CA PHE A 81 -1.18 11.38 -4.30
C PHE A 81 -1.51 12.50 -3.29
N SER A 82 -1.05 12.38 -2.03
CA SER A 82 -1.22 13.36 -0.95
C SER A 82 -0.01 14.28 -0.84
N ASN A 83 -0.19 15.57 -1.15
CA ASN A 83 0.86 16.56 -1.01
C ASN A 83 1.31 16.75 0.46
N GLY A 84 0.37 16.64 1.41
CA GLY A 84 0.69 16.74 2.84
C GLY A 84 1.56 15.59 3.32
N MET A 85 1.35 14.38 2.81
CA MET A 85 2.20 13.21 3.07
C MET A 85 3.60 13.41 2.49
N LEU A 86 3.70 13.81 1.21
CA LEU A 86 4.96 14.07 0.53
C LEU A 86 5.79 15.15 1.24
N GLU A 87 5.16 16.24 1.69
CA GLU A 87 5.84 17.31 2.42
C GLU A 87 6.43 16.80 3.75
N GLN A 88 5.68 16.00 4.51
CA GLN A 88 6.18 15.38 5.73
C GLN A 88 7.32 14.38 5.43
N GLY A 89 7.20 13.62 4.33
CA GLY A 89 8.22 12.70 3.86
C GLY A 89 9.54 13.40 3.55
N ARG A 90 9.51 14.44 2.72
CA ARG A 90 10.70 15.26 2.36
C ARG A 90 11.40 15.86 3.57
N ARG A 91 10.63 16.28 4.58
CA ARG A 91 11.20 16.82 5.83
C ARG A 91 11.89 15.77 6.68
N ARG A 92 11.36 14.53 6.70
CA ARG A 92 11.89 13.46 7.56
C ARG A 92 13.00 12.65 6.91
N HIS A 93 12.94 12.52 5.58
CA HIS A 93 13.77 11.64 4.78
C HIS A 93 14.29 12.39 3.55
N PRO A 94 15.17 13.40 3.74
CA PRO A 94 15.71 14.21 2.63
C PRO A 94 16.56 13.38 1.64
N GLU A 95 16.98 12.19 2.02
CA GLU A 95 17.73 11.22 1.22
C GLU A 95 16.86 10.46 0.20
N ILE A 96 15.51 10.57 0.31
CA ILE A 96 14.56 9.91 -0.59
C ILE A 96 13.97 10.93 -1.56
N GLU A 97 13.85 10.55 -2.83
CA GLU A 97 13.14 11.33 -3.83
C GLU A 97 11.62 11.14 -3.66
N PHE A 98 10.88 12.23 -3.38
CA PHE A 98 9.44 12.23 -3.22
C PHE A 98 8.75 12.88 -4.42
N VAL A 99 7.87 12.14 -5.10
CA VAL A 99 7.16 12.53 -6.33
C VAL A 99 5.66 12.50 -6.11
N PHE A 100 4.95 13.52 -6.60
CA PHE A 100 3.49 13.46 -6.69
C PHE A 100 3.09 12.55 -7.84
N ALA A 101 2.26 11.53 -7.57
CA ALA A 101 1.80 10.60 -8.60
C ALA A 101 0.42 10.05 -8.32
N ASP A 102 -0.39 9.97 -9.38
CA ASP A 102 -1.59 9.16 -9.42
C ASP A 102 -1.21 7.74 -9.88
N ALA A 103 -1.56 6.73 -9.09
CA ALA A 103 -1.26 5.33 -9.42
C ALA A 103 -1.92 4.86 -10.73
N THR A 104 -2.98 5.55 -11.20
CA THR A 104 -3.66 5.25 -12.46
C THR A 104 -3.04 5.97 -13.67
N ASN A 105 -2.08 6.88 -13.44
CA ASN A 105 -1.37 7.62 -14.50
C ASN A 105 0.01 8.04 -13.98
N LEU A 106 0.95 7.11 -13.96
CA LEU A 106 2.28 7.32 -13.37
C LEU A 106 3.15 8.24 -14.24
N PRO A 107 3.76 9.30 -13.67
CA PRO A 107 4.61 10.25 -14.42
C PRO A 107 6.03 9.70 -14.65
N PHE A 108 6.14 8.40 -14.93
CA PHE A 108 7.41 7.70 -15.15
C PHE A 108 7.44 7.03 -16.51
N LEU A 109 8.64 6.79 -17.03
CA LEU A 109 8.83 6.12 -18.32
C LEU A 109 8.50 4.62 -18.23
N GLU A 110 8.28 4.00 -19.39
CA GLU A 110 8.19 2.55 -19.48
C GLU A 110 9.54 1.91 -19.09
N ALA A 111 9.50 0.80 -18.36
CA ALA A 111 10.67 0.01 -17.99
C ALA A 111 11.74 0.82 -17.20
N GLU A 112 11.33 1.66 -16.27
CA GLU A 112 12.22 2.49 -15.47
C GLU A 112 12.66 1.82 -14.16
N PHE A 113 11.80 0.99 -13.53
CA PHE A 113 12.01 0.45 -12.19
C PHE A 113 12.28 -1.06 -12.18
N ASP A 114 13.19 -1.49 -11.32
CA ASP A 114 13.47 -2.91 -11.07
C ASP A 114 12.39 -3.53 -10.15
N THR A 115 11.87 -2.75 -9.21
CA THR A 115 10.78 -3.16 -8.31
C THR A 115 9.79 -2.01 -8.14
N VAL A 116 8.51 -2.34 -8.19
CA VAL A 116 7.41 -1.45 -7.78
C VAL A 116 6.71 -2.07 -6.59
N THR A 117 6.52 -1.29 -5.53
CA THR A 117 5.78 -1.73 -4.35
C THR A 117 4.66 -0.75 -4.00
N ILE A 118 3.58 -1.26 -3.45
CA ILE A 118 2.49 -0.47 -2.88
C ILE A 118 2.02 -1.12 -1.59
N SER A 119 1.98 -0.33 -0.51
CA SER A 119 1.58 -0.82 0.82
C SER A 119 0.39 -0.03 1.35
N PHE A 120 -0.73 -0.73 1.61
CA PHE A 120 -1.97 -0.18 2.19
C PHE A 120 -2.61 0.96 1.39
N GLY A 121 -2.22 1.10 0.11
CA GLY A 121 -2.70 2.15 -0.79
C GLY A 121 -3.62 1.64 -1.89
N LEU A 122 -3.42 0.41 -2.36
CA LEU A 122 -4.08 -0.10 -3.57
C LEU A 122 -5.61 -0.17 -3.42
N ARG A 123 -6.13 -0.49 -2.24
CA ARG A 123 -7.58 -0.50 -1.97
C ARG A 123 -8.24 0.88 -2.08
N ASN A 124 -7.45 1.94 -1.99
CA ASN A 124 -7.92 3.33 -2.06
C ASN A 124 -7.89 3.89 -3.50
N VAL A 125 -7.34 3.16 -4.45
CA VAL A 125 -7.29 3.56 -5.85
C VAL A 125 -8.63 3.26 -6.52
N GLU A 126 -9.17 4.24 -7.25
CA GLU A 126 -10.47 4.15 -7.92
C GLU A 126 -10.52 2.99 -8.93
N ASN A 127 -9.50 2.87 -9.76
CA ASN A 127 -9.35 1.80 -10.74
C ASN A 127 -8.10 0.95 -10.45
N THR A 128 -8.29 -0.12 -9.68
CA THR A 128 -7.21 -1.03 -9.27
C THR A 128 -6.54 -1.72 -10.48
N GLU A 129 -7.32 -2.10 -11.51
CA GLU A 129 -6.77 -2.77 -12.70
C GLU A 129 -5.88 -1.83 -13.51
N LEU A 130 -6.31 -0.57 -13.69
CA LEU A 130 -5.50 0.45 -14.36
C LEU A 130 -4.21 0.76 -13.59
N ALA A 131 -4.29 0.89 -12.25
CA ALA A 131 -3.11 1.08 -11.43
C ALA A 131 -2.11 -0.07 -11.54
N LEU A 132 -2.57 -1.31 -11.51
CA LEU A 132 -1.71 -2.48 -11.72
C LEU A 132 -1.10 -2.50 -13.12
N SER A 133 -1.83 -2.02 -14.14
CA SER A 133 -1.32 -1.89 -15.52
C SER A 133 -0.23 -0.82 -15.63
N GLU A 134 -0.40 0.31 -14.96
CA GLU A 134 0.62 1.36 -14.90
C GLU A 134 1.88 0.89 -14.15
N MET A 135 1.70 0.19 -13.03
CA MET A 135 2.83 -0.45 -12.32
C MET A 135 3.56 -1.45 -13.23
N LEU A 136 2.82 -2.25 -14.03
CA LEU A 136 3.41 -3.17 -15.00
C LEU A 136 4.18 -2.42 -16.08
N ARG A 137 3.63 -1.31 -16.60
CA ARG A 137 4.26 -0.48 -17.63
C ARG A 137 5.63 0.03 -17.18
N VAL A 138 5.69 0.62 -15.98
CA VAL A 138 6.92 1.24 -15.47
C VAL A 138 7.96 0.23 -14.98
N LEU A 139 7.60 -1.02 -14.75
CA LEU A 139 8.54 -2.10 -14.42
C LEU A 139 9.39 -2.47 -15.63
N LYS A 140 10.68 -2.71 -15.41
CA LYS A 140 11.58 -3.35 -16.36
C LYS A 140 11.13 -4.79 -16.67
N PRO A 141 11.42 -5.34 -17.84
CA PRO A 141 11.24 -6.79 -18.09
C PRO A 141 11.91 -7.62 -16.97
N GLY A 142 11.19 -8.58 -16.41
CA GLY A 142 11.63 -9.35 -15.23
C GLY A 142 11.53 -8.60 -13.91
N GLY A 143 11.12 -7.34 -13.90
CA GLY A 143 10.94 -6.55 -12.69
C GLY A 143 9.83 -7.07 -11.78
N LYS A 144 9.94 -6.78 -10.49
CA LYS A 144 9.10 -7.34 -9.44
C LYS A 144 8.02 -6.35 -8.98
N LEU A 145 6.78 -6.84 -8.88
CA LEU A 145 5.70 -6.18 -8.13
C LEU A 145 5.62 -6.75 -6.71
N VAL A 146 5.44 -5.87 -5.71
CA VAL A 146 5.12 -6.24 -4.32
C VAL A 146 3.92 -5.43 -3.86
N VAL A 147 2.82 -6.10 -3.52
CA VAL A 147 1.60 -5.48 -2.99
C VAL A 147 1.36 -5.97 -1.57
N CYS A 148 1.36 -5.06 -0.60
CA CYS A 148 1.01 -5.35 0.79
C CYS A 148 -0.34 -4.69 1.09
N GLU A 149 -1.36 -5.49 1.39
CA GLU A 149 -2.70 -4.94 1.63
C GLU A 149 -3.47 -5.78 2.65
N PHE A 150 -4.46 -5.13 3.29
CA PHE A 150 -5.41 -5.86 4.11
C PHE A 150 -6.09 -6.98 3.32
N SER A 151 -6.52 -8.02 4.03
CA SER A 151 -7.12 -9.16 3.37
C SER A 151 -8.07 -9.91 4.31
N ALA A 152 -8.71 -10.95 3.82
CA ALA A 152 -9.65 -11.75 4.60
C ALA A 152 -8.92 -12.84 5.41
N ILE A 153 -9.12 -12.85 6.72
CA ILE A 153 -8.61 -13.91 7.58
C ILE A 153 -9.25 -15.25 7.16
N PRO A 154 -8.48 -16.30 6.80
CA PRO A 154 -9.05 -17.56 6.31
C PRO A 154 -9.90 -18.30 7.36
N ASN A 155 -9.55 -18.20 8.63
CA ASN A 155 -10.31 -18.79 9.71
C ASN A 155 -11.57 -17.97 10.01
N LYS A 156 -12.76 -18.56 9.82
CA LYS A 156 -14.06 -17.89 9.95
C LYS A 156 -14.31 -17.29 11.35
N PHE A 157 -13.87 -17.96 12.40
CA PHE A 157 -14.04 -17.48 13.76
C PHE A 157 -13.19 -16.24 14.03
N LEU A 158 -11.88 -16.30 13.70
CA LEU A 158 -10.96 -15.18 13.83
C LEU A 158 -11.38 -14.02 12.94
N HIS A 159 -11.89 -14.30 11.73
CA HIS A 159 -12.45 -13.28 10.84
C HIS A 159 -13.63 -12.54 11.47
N SER A 160 -14.56 -13.28 12.09
CA SER A 160 -15.70 -12.66 12.80
C SER A 160 -15.25 -11.78 13.97
N MET A 161 -14.28 -12.24 14.77
CA MET A 161 -13.71 -11.46 15.86
C MET A 161 -13.02 -10.18 15.35
N TYR A 162 -12.25 -10.29 14.27
CA TYR A 162 -11.57 -9.13 13.67
C TYR A 162 -12.57 -8.11 13.10
N ARG A 163 -13.62 -8.58 12.43
CA ARG A 163 -14.71 -7.70 11.96
C ARG A 163 -15.43 -7.00 13.12
N PHE A 164 -15.65 -7.72 14.23
CA PHE A 164 -16.24 -7.12 15.43
C PHE A 164 -15.32 -6.01 15.98
N TYR A 165 -14.00 -6.25 16.04
CA TYR A 165 -13.00 -5.25 16.43
C TYR A 165 -13.07 -4.03 15.52
N LEU A 166 -13.01 -4.21 14.19
CA LEU A 166 -13.03 -3.11 13.22
C LEU A 166 -14.31 -2.27 13.30
N LYS A 167 -15.47 -2.90 13.51
CA LYS A 167 -16.78 -2.21 13.49
C LYS A 167 -17.15 -1.57 14.82
N ASN A 168 -16.75 -2.15 15.93
CA ASN A 168 -17.26 -1.75 17.23
C ASN A 168 -16.19 -1.16 18.17
N LEU A 169 -14.94 -1.62 18.10
CA LEU A 169 -13.87 -1.18 18.99
C LEU A 169 -12.98 -0.13 18.36
N LEU A 170 -12.56 -0.33 17.11
CA LEU A 170 -11.66 0.58 16.41
C LEU A 170 -12.21 2.02 16.34
N PRO A 171 -13.50 2.30 16.00
CA PRO A 171 -14.02 3.66 15.98
C PRO A 171 -14.00 4.33 17.37
N LYS A 172 -14.24 3.56 18.43
CA LYS A 172 -14.21 4.07 19.81
C LYS A 172 -12.78 4.42 20.25
N ILE A 173 -11.82 3.55 19.94
CA ILE A 173 -10.41 3.78 20.26
C ILE A 173 -9.86 4.95 19.44
N SER A 174 -10.20 5.01 18.15
CA SER A 174 -9.75 6.07 17.26
C SER A 174 -10.28 7.45 17.68
N ALA A 175 -11.50 7.53 18.18
CA ALA A 175 -12.08 8.77 18.71
C ALA A 175 -11.31 9.34 19.92
N LEU A 176 -10.58 8.51 20.66
CA LEU A 176 -9.74 8.93 21.78
C LEU A 176 -8.35 9.43 21.35
N VAL A 177 -7.85 8.97 20.20
CA VAL A 177 -6.46 9.22 19.75
C VAL A 177 -6.35 10.01 18.45
N SER A 178 -7.45 10.17 17.71
CA SER A 178 -7.49 10.88 16.42
C SER A 178 -8.55 11.96 16.40
N LYS A 179 -8.22 13.06 15.71
CA LYS A 179 -9.16 14.16 15.44
C LYS A 179 -10.11 13.86 14.26
N THR A 180 -9.91 12.75 13.56
CA THR A 180 -10.64 12.35 12.35
C THR A 180 -11.15 10.89 12.46
N PRO A 181 -12.17 10.64 13.30
CA PRO A 181 -12.73 9.29 13.47
C PRO A 181 -13.33 8.71 12.17
N GLU A 182 -13.73 9.56 11.25
CA GLU A 182 -14.28 9.19 9.93
C GLU A 182 -13.28 8.38 9.08
N ALA A 183 -11.99 8.68 9.16
CA ALA A 183 -10.94 7.94 8.46
C ALA A 183 -10.89 6.45 8.88
N TYR A 184 -11.25 6.14 10.12
CA TYR A 184 -11.23 4.76 10.61
C TYR A 184 -12.51 3.99 10.31
N SER A 185 -13.64 4.68 10.17
CA SER A 185 -14.86 4.08 9.61
C SER A 185 -14.65 3.71 8.16
N TYR A 186 -14.05 4.62 7.37
CA TYR A 186 -13.64 4.34 5.99
C TYR A 186 -12.67 3.16 5.90
N LEU A 187 -11.69 3.06 6.82
CA LEU A 187 -10.77 1.94 6.88
C LEU A 187 -11.51 0.60 7.01
N ALA A 188 -12.45 0.49 7.95
CA ALA A 188 -13.22 -0.74 8.16
C ALA A 188 -14.07 -1.12 6.93
N GLU A 189 -14.73 -0.14 6.31
CA GLU A 189 -15.55 -0.35 5.11
C GLU A 189 -14.70 -0.72 3.90
N SER A 190 -13.57 -0.05 3.68
CA SER A 190 -12.66 -0.34 2.58
C SER A 190 -12.02 -1.73 2.69
N ILE A 191 -11.73 -2.21 3.91
CA ILE A 191 -11.25 -3.59 4.15
C ILE A 191 -12.35 -4.61 3.83
N ASP A 192 -13.59 -4.38 4.28
CA ASP A 192 -14.72 -5.31 4.02
C ASP A 192 -15.04 -5.45 2.52
N ALA A 193 -14.83 -4.37 1.74
CA ALA A 193 -15.08 -4.35 0.29
C ALA A 193 -13.89 -4.86 -0.55
N TRP A 194 -12.72 -5.04 0.06
CA TRP A 194 -11.50 -5.41 -0.65
C TRP A 194 -11.46 -6.90 -1.02
N PRO A 195 -10.94 -7.26 -2.22
CA PRO A 195 -10.81 -8.66 -2.64
C PRO A 195 -9.99 -9.50 -1.66
N LYS A 196 -10.34 -10.77 -1.59
CA LYS A 196 -9.53 -11.77 -0.88
C LYS A 196 -8.21 -12.04 -1.59
N GLN A 197 -7.27 -12.68 -0.89
CA GLN A 197 -5.93 -12.96 -1.41
C GLN A 197 -5.93 -13.57 -2.82
N ALA A 198 -6.68 -14.66 -3.02
CA ALA A 198 -6.71 -15.36 -4.30
C ALA A 198 -7.40 -14.54 -5.41
N GLU A 199 -8.35 -13.69 -5.06
CA GLU A 199 -9.03 -12.80 -6.00
C GLU A 199 -8.10 -11.70 -6.49
N LEU A 200 -7.33 -11.08 -5.57
CA LEU A 200 -6.31 -10.09 -5.92
C LEU A 200 -5.18 -10.74 -6.74
N ALA A 201 -4.73 -11.95 -6.40
CA ALA A 201 -3.73 -12.67 -7.18
C ALA A 201 -4.20 -12.88 -8.63
N LYS A 202 -5.44 -13.32 -8.83
CA LYS A 202 -6.03 -13.47 -10.17
C LYS A 202 -6.13 -12.14 -10.94
N LEU A 203 -6.42 -11.03 -10.24
CA LEU A 203 -6.45 -9.72 -10.88
C LEU A 203 -5.03 -9.31 -11.34
N ILE A 204 -4.02 -9.55 -10.52
CA ILE A 204 -2.61 -9.30 -10.87
C ILE A 204 -2.21 -10.16 -12.09
N GLU A 205 -2.56 -11.45 -12.11
CA GLU A 205 -2.33 -12.32 -13.27
C GLU A 205 -3.06 -11.83 -14.54
N LYS A 206 -4.33 -11.42 -14.40
CA LYS A 206 -5.14 -10.89 -15.51
C LYS A 206 -4.52 -9.67 -16.17
N VAL A 207 -3.86 -8.81 -15.39
CA VAL A 207 -3.15 -7.61 -15.91
C VAL A 207 -1.90 -7.98 -16.71
N GLY A 208 -1.35 -9.19 -16.53
CA GLY A 208 -0.20 -9.68 -17.31
C GLY A 208 1.04 -10.01 -16.48
N TYR A 209 0.97 -9.98 -15.17
CA TYR A 209 2.06 -10.46 -14.32
C TYR A 209 2.16 -11.97 -14.34
N GLN A 210 3.37 -12.49 -14.21
CA GLN A 210 3.69 -13.92 -14.13
C GLN A 210 4.19 -14.31 -12.74
N SER A 211 4.16 -15.62 -12.44
CA SER A 211 4.62 -16.18 -11.16
C SER A 211 4.00 -15.47 -9.96
N VAL A 212 2.71 -15.16 -10.06
CA VAL A 212 1.98 -14.48 -9.00
C VAL A 212 1.76 -15.41 -7.82
N GLY A 213 2.06 -14.91 -6.64
CA GLY A 213 1.82 -15.63 -5.39
C GLY A 213 1.54 -14.68 -4.25
N PHE A 214 1.10 -15.22 -3.12
CA PHE A 214 0.91 -14.41 -1.93
C PHE A 214 1.32 -15.14 -0.64
N ARG A 215 1.64 -14.35 0.37
CA ARG A 215 1.93 -14.82 1.73
C ARG A 215 1.12 -14.05 2.75
N ASN A 216 0.34 -14.77 3.56
CA ASN A 216 -0.41 -14.18 4.67
C ASN A 216 0.53 -13.70 5.77
N GLN A 217 0.20 -12.54 6.35
CA GLN A 217 0.80 -11.97 7.53
C GLN A 217 -0.26 -11.88 8.64
N THR A 218 0.16 -12.01 9.89
CA THR A 218 -0.72 -11.85 11.06
C THR A 218 -2.05 -12.60 10.88
N LEU A 219 -1.97 -13.92 10.69
CA LEU A 219 -3.13 -14.83 10.51
C LEU A 219 -4.00 -14.53 9.26
N GLY A 220 -3.51 -13.69 8.34
CA GLY A 220 -4.22 -13.30 7.12
C GLY A 220 -4.93 -11.94 7.20
N ILE A 221 -4.73 -11.17 8.28
CA ILE A 221 -5.18 -9.76 8.35
C ILE A 221 -4.59 -8.95 7.20
N VAL A 222 -3.33 -9.23 6.85
CA VAL A 222 -2.60 -8.64 5.75
C VAL A 222 -2.04 -9.75 4.88
N ALA A 223 -1.99 -9.52 3.57
CA ALA A 223 -1.30 -10.38 2.62
C ALA A 223 -0.28 -9.58 1.82
N ILE A 224 0.87 -10.19 1.54
CA ILE A 224 1.88 -9.67 0.62
C ILE A 224 1.81 -10.52 -0.64
N HIS A 225 1.41 -9.87 -1.75
CA HIS A 225 1.42 -10.46 -3.08
C HIS A 225 2.71 -10.09 -3.80
N THR A 226 3.24 -11.01 -4.59
CA THR A 226 4.37 -10.78 -5.48
C THR A 226 4.03 -11.29 -6.87
N GLY A 227 4.53 -10.58 -7.89
CA GLY A 227 4.41 -10.98 -9.28
C GLY A 227 5.56 -10.38 -10.07
N TYR A 228 5.77 -10.82 -11.30
CA TYR A 228 6.88 -10.38 -12.14
C TYR A 228 6.38 -9.95 -13.52
N LYS A 229 6.94 -8.85 -14.04
CA LYS A 229 6.74 -8.51 -15.44
C LYS A 229 7.40 -9.57 -16.32
N PRO A 230 6.71 -10.07 -17.37
CA PRO A 230 7.33 -11.01 -18.30
C PRO A 230 8.66 -10.50 -18.84
N GLN A 231 9.63 -11.39 -19.04
CA GLN A 231 10.84 -11.09 -19.82
C GLN A 231 10.44 -10.78 -21.26
N LYS A 232 11.12 -9.84 -21.92
CA LYS A 232 10.95 -9.72 -23.37
C LYS A 232 11.36 -11.06 -24.01
N ALA A 233 10.50 -11.62 -24.85
CA ALA A 233 10.91 -12.74 -25.69
C ALA A 233 12.07 -12.24 -26.57
N ASN A 234 13.18 -12.97 -26.53
CA ASN A 234 14.31 -12.74 -27.44
C ASN A 234 13.91 -13.05 -28.87
#